data_4f2068f3e6a0cd1f91dee01415632bc6
#
_entry.id   4f2068f3e6a0cd1f91dee01415632bc6
#
_cell.length_a   1.000
_cell.length_b   1.000
_cell.length_c   1.000
_cell.angle_alpha   90.00
_cell.angle_beta   90.00
_cell.angle_gamma   90.00
#
_symmetry.space_group_name_H-M   'P 1'
#
loop_
_entity.id
_entity.type
_entity.pdbx_description
1 polymer ?
#
loop_
_entity_poly.entity_id
_entity_poly.type
_entity_poly.pdbx_seq_one_letter_code
_entity_poly.pdbx_strand_id
1 'polypeptide(L)'
;MKKIVTKIFATFACLSLCSVSVFAKKAKELNPNEAIAKLAPVERKASKPTEGVYYSMFVRSFADSNKDGNGDFNGIVKKLDYLNDGKNDTTSDLGITGIWLLPIFPSGSYHGYNVDDYYNVNPEYGTMKDFENMISECHKRGISVIIDMTCNHSSNYNDWFIKSKDPKDPHRAWYRWITEDDLTENGGPYNEKIKIWGHNFWNMDLGNPSVNAQGKEVYSFYGALFDTTMPDFDMDCQAARDEFKKVFKFWLDKGVDGFRFDAAGHIYNSVEVKPGTETLSKAVGFWKEMTEYVKSVKPDAYMVAEVWEPNAVRSKYYGGMPSNFHFNLGTLIKDILNNQELNDNDSEFVPDTDEKSFNGYARYLESTYADFGRNNPNYIDAPFLSNHDQVRSAANFNGKNKLDKMKMAANLYILIEGVPFIYYGEEIAMRSGTDDPSKRTALVWKPEGKEKLTPTWYAQGAYGNVAVYNKKTEPISVQEKNPDSILQYYKRIIRLKTAHPALYKGRLKAVSCASPVIESYAMECDEEKAFVIHNVSSKDTVTVSIPNGYENLPLVFTSKQDAVLADGKVTLPPYCSVVLAANK
;
A
#
# COMPACT_ATOMS: atom_id res chain seq x y z
N MET A 1 -14.38 65.03 57.08
CA MET A 1 -14.35 64.44 55.77
C MET A 1 -12.96 63.94 55.30
N LYS A 2 -11.87 64.12 56.02
CA LYS A 2 -10.51 63.65 55.60
C LYS A 2 -10.07 62.28 56.15
N LYS A 3 -10.85 61.63 57.02
CA LYS A 3 -10.51 60.34 57.66
C LYS A 3 -11.25 59.13 57.02
N ILE A 4 -12.22 59.35 56.14
CA ILE A 4 -13.01 58.31 55.53
C ILE A 4 -12.42 57.90 54.15
N VAL A 5 -11.74 58.81 53.46
CA VAL A 5 -11.16 58.56 52.10
C VAL A 5 -9.90 57.68 52.17
N THR A 6 -9.13 57.73 53.29
CA THR A 6 -7.89 56.96 53.44
C THR A 6 -8.12 55.47 53.77
N LYS A 7 -9.30 55.08 54.28
CA LYS A 7 -9.65 53.71 54.58
C LYS A 7 -10.21 52.95 53.34
N ILE A 8 -10.76 53.66 52.35
CA ILE A 8 -11.32 53.05 51.15
C ILE A 8 -10.21 52.72 50.16
N PHE A 9 -9.15 53.53 50.10
CA PHE A 9 -7.99 53.22 49.20
C PHE A 9 -7.11 52.07 49.70
N ALA A 10 -7.01 51.86 51.04
CA ALA A 10 -6.26 50.73 51.59
C ALA A 10 -6.96 49.38 51.40
N THR A 11 -8.30 49.38 51.33
CA THR A 11 -9.09 48.15 51.12
C THR A 11 -9.12 47.74 49.66
N PHE A 12 -9.02 48.68 48.71
CA PHE A 12 -8.95 48.35 47.28
C PHE A 12 -7.55 47.89 46.85
N ALA A 13 -6.48 48.38 47.47
CA ALA A 13 -5.11 47.93 47.19
C ALA A 13 -4.83 46.53 47.75
N CYS A 14 -5.46 46.11 48.86
CA CYS A 14 -5.34 44.74 49.37
C CYS A 14 -6.20 43.71 48.58
N LEU A 15 -7.32 44.13 48.00
CA LEU A 15 -8.16 43.24 47.17
C LEU A 15 -7.57 42.99 45.77
N SER A 16 -6.80 43.92 45.20
CA SER A 16 -6.12 43.74 43.92
C SER A 16 -4.83 42.89 44.00
N LEU A 17 -4.18 42.87 45.18
CA LEU A 17 -3.00 42.02 45.42
C LEU A 17 -3.36 40.59 45.86
N CYS A 18 -4.54 40.35 46.44
CA CYS A 18 -5.02 39.01 46.74
C CYS A 18 -5.66 38.29 45.54
N SER A 19 -6.16 39.03 44.53
CA SER A 19 -6.73 38.41 43.34
C SER A 19 -5.66 37.94 42.30
N VAL A 20 -4.45 38.48 42.36
CA VAL A 20 -3.33 38.06 41.50
C VAL A 20 -2.61 36.84 42.08
N SER A 21 -2.67 36.60 43.39
CA SER A 21 -2.03 35.42 44.01
C SER A 21 -2.91 34.16 44.07
N VAL A 22 -4.20 34.25 43.74
CA VAL A 22 -5.10 33.08 43.72
C VAL A 22 -5.20 32.43 42.33
N PHE A 23 -4.80 33.12 41.26
CA PHE A 23 -4.74 32.54 39.90
C PHE A 23 -3.37 32.02 39.53
N ALA A 24 -2.36 32.14 40.38
CA ALA A 24 -1.08 31.44 40.22
C ALA A 24 -1.07 30.07 40.93
N LYS A 25 -2.17 29.32 40.93
CA LYS A 25 -2.09 27.88 41.05
C LYS A 25 -1.47 27.41 39.75
N LYS A 26 -0.19 26.98 39.82
CA LYS A 26 0.51 26.25 38.76
C LYS A 26 -0.51 25.43 38.02
N ALA A 27 -0.85 25.81 36.79
CA ALA A 27 -1.29 24.86 35.81
C ALA A 27 -0.21 23.78 35.87
N LYS A 28 -0.57 22.56 36.28
CA LYS A 28 0.28 21.40 36.18
C LYS A 28 0.74 21.42 34.73
N GLU A 29 2.02 21.69 34.50
CA GLU A 29 2.56 21.55 33.17
C GLU A 29 2.20 20.13 32.76
N LEU A 30 1.17 20.01 31.92
CA LEU A 30 0.82 18.77 31.28
C LEU A 30 2.09 18.37 30.54
N ASN A 31 2.67 17.23 30.91
CA ASN A 31 3.77 16.65 30.14
C ASN A 31 3.31 16.69 28.67
N PRO A 32 3.92 17.50 27.80
CA PRO A 32 3.45 17.67 26.43
C PRO A 32 3.29 16.32 25.73
N ASN A 33 4.02 15.30 26.15
CA ASN A 33 4.01 13.95 25.60
C ASN A 33 2.74 13.15 25.96
N GLU A 34 2.05 13.45 27.09
CA GLU A 34 0.82 12.71 27.43
C GLU A 34 -0.33 13.01 26.47
N ALA A 35 -0.45 14.23 25.97
CA ALA A 35 -1.49 14.60 25.02
C ALA A 35 -1.17 14.09 23.60
N ILE A 36 0.09 14.20 23.18
CA ILE A 36 0.56 13.82 21.84
C ILE A 36 0.61 12.30 21.67
N ALA A 37 0.82 11.55 22.77
CA ALA A 37 0.82 10.09 22.74
C ALA A 37 -0.59 9.46 22.65
N LYS A 38 -1.66 10.25 22.73
CA LYS A 38 -3.05 9.76 22.68
C LYS A 38 -3.65 9.93 21.29
N LEU A 39 -4.57 9.03 20.95
CA LEU A 39 -5.39 9.19 19.76
C LEU A 39 -6.34 10.39 19.96
N ALA A 40 -6.25 11.36 19.07
CA ALA A 40 -7.09 12.56 19.08
C ALA A 40 -7.66 12.84 17.69
N PRO A 41 -8.79 13.54 17.57
CA PRO A 41 -9.28 14.05 16.31
C PRO A 41 -8.26 14.97 15.65
N VAL A 42 -8.11 14.84 14.33
CA VAL A 42 -7.19 15.66 13.54
C VAL A 42 -7.83 15.96 12.20
N GLU A 43 -7.68 17.19 11.70
CA GLU A 43 -8.12 17.57 10.37
C GLU A 43 -7.25 16.87 9.32
N ARG A 44 -7.89 16.03 8.47
CA ARG A 44 -7.24 15.42 7.31
C ARG A 44 -7.11 16.47 6.21
N LYS A 45 -5.89 16.70 5.73
CA LYS A 45 -5.57 17.65 4.66
C LYS A 45 -5.32 16.96 3.31
N ALA A 46 -4.86 15.70 3.34
CA ALA A 46 -4.74 14.89 2.14
C ALA A 46 -6.12 14.65 1.52
N SER A 47 -6.29 15.03 0.25
CA SER A 47 -7.61 15.04 -0.42
C SER A 47 -7.60 14.55 -1.86
N LYS A 48 -6.42 14.37 -2.48
CA LYS A 48 -6.30 13.87 -3.85
C LYS A 48 -6.08 12.37 -3.87
N PRO A 49 -6.46 11.67 -4.95
CA PRO A 49 -6.16 10.24 -5.09
C PRO A 49 -4.67 9.88 -4.96
N THR A 50 -3.78 10.83 -5.25
CA THR A 50 -2.32 10.69 -5.15
C THR A 50 -1.74 11.07 -3.79
N GLU A 51 -2.58 11.24 -2.77
CA GLU A 51 -2.19 11.69 -1.43
C GLU A 51 -2.78 10.75 -0.36
N GLY A 52 -2.23 10.80 0.85
CA GLY A 52 -2.78 10.12 2.03
C GLY A 52 -2.38 8.66 2.16
N VAL A 53 -3.31 7.80 2.52
CA VAL A 53 -3.09 6.39 2.87
C VAL A 53 -4.16 5.51 2.23
N TYR A 54 -3.74 4.47 1.52
CA TYR A 54 -4.62 3.49 0.88
C TYR A 54 -4.78 2.22 1.72
N TYR A 55 -5.95 1.61 1.61
CA TYR A 55 -6.28 0.32 2.20
C TYR A 55 -6.52 -0.70 1.10
N SER A 56 -5.66 -1.71 1.01
CA SER A 56 -5.77 -2.78 0.02
C SER A 56 -6.79 -3.81 0.50
N MET A 57 -7.85 -4.02 -0.26
CA MET A 57 -9.02 -4.79 0.16
C MET A 57 -9.33 -5.95 -0.79
N PHE A 58 -9.44 -7.16 -0.26
CA PHE A 58 -10.04 -8.27 -0.96
C PHE A 58 -11.55 -8.30 -0.66
N VAL A 59 -12.37 -7.94 -1.64
CA VAL A 59 -13.83 -7.80 -1.48
C VAL A 59 -14.43 -9.06 -0.85
N ARG A 60 -14.09 -10.24 -1.39
CA ARG A 60 -14.53 -11.55 -0.91
C ARG A 60 -14.31 -11.78 0.59
N SER A 61 -13.32 -11.13 1.19
CA SER A 61 -12.89 -11.33 2.58
C SER A 61 -13.21 -10.18 3.53
N PHE A 62 -13.83 -9.10 3.05
CA PHE A 62 -14.06 -7.94 3.88
C PHE A 62 -15.36 -8.00 4.68
N ALA A 63 -16.51 -8.02 4.04
CA ALA A 63 -17.80 -8.11 4.73
C ALA A 63 -18.87 -8.70 3.80
N ASP A 64 -19.59 -9.72 4.27
CA ASP A 64 -20.68 -10.42 3.60
C ASP A 64 -22.03 -9.86 4.05
N SER A 65 -22.76 -9.20 3.16
CA SER A 65 -24.04 -8.55 3.50
C SER A 65 -25.27 -9.39 3.20
N ASN A 66 -25.14 -10.39 2.32
CA ASN A 66 -26.23 -11.24 1.82
C ASN A 66 -26.21 -12.66 2.43
N LYS A 67 -25.11 -13.05 3.10
CA LYS A 67 -24.89 -14.34 3.79
C LYS A 67 -24.68 -15.52 2.84
N ASP A 68 -24.11 -15.29 1.68
CA ASP A 68 -23.72 -16.36 0.75
C ASP A 68 -22.32 -16.92 1.04
N GLY A 69 -21.59 -16.31 1.97
CA GLY A 69 -20.25 -16.68 2.38
C GLY A 69 -19.16 -15.81 1.77
N ASN A 70 -19.45 -15.01 0.76
CA ASN A 70 -18.53 -14.08 0.14
C ASN A 70 -18.78 -12.65 0.62
N GLY A 71 -17.71 -11.87 0.76
CA GLY A 71 -17.84 -10.43 0.94
C GLY A 71 -18.35 -9.77 -0.35
N ASP A 72 -19.07 -8.66 -0.20
CA ASP A 72 -19.74 -7.98 -1.29
C ASP A 72 -19.69 -6.44 -1.17
N PHE A 73 -20.07 -5.71 -2.23
CA PHE A 73 -20.03 -4.24 -2.26
C PHE A 73 -20.95 -3.61 -1.20
N ASN A 74 -22.12 -4.18 -0.96
CA ASN A 74 -23.02 -3.70 0.08
C ASN A 74 -22.46 -3.97 1.49
N GLY A 75 -21.68 -5.02 1.67
CA GLY A 75 -20.92 -5.30 2.88
C GLY A 75 -19.87 -4.23 3.13
N ILE A 76 -19.14 -3.82 2.09
CA ILE A 76 -18.21 -2.69 2.18
C ILE A 76 -18.95 -1.42 2.64
N VAL A 77 -20.07 -1.07 1.99
CA VAL A 77 -20.86 0.11 2.36
C VAL A 77 -21.25 0.08 3.84
N LYS A 78 -21.70 -1.07 4.36
CA LYS A 78 -22.06 -1.23 5.78
C LYS A 78 -20.88 -1.05 6.76
N LYS A 79 -19.64 -1.10 6.26
CA LYS A 79 -18.42 -1.01 7.08
C LYS A 79 -17.54 0.20 6.74
N LEU A 80 -17.98 1.10 5.87
CA LEU A 80 -17.20 2.28 5.47
C LEU A 80 -16.83 3.17 6.64
N ASP A 81 -17.71 3.33 7.65
CA ASP A 81 -17.42 4.16 8.82
C ASP A 81 -16.26 3.62 9.69
N TYR A 82 -15.88 2.34 9.53
CA TYR A 82 -14.65 1.83 10.11
C TYR A 82 -13.40 2.34 9.38
N LEU A 83 -13.49 2.49 8.06
CA LEU A 83 -12.37 2.93 7.22
C LEU A 83 -12.21 4.46 7.29
N ASN A 84 -13.31 5.18 7.08
CA ASN A 84 -13.40 6.62 7.19
C ASN A 84 -14.89 7.02 7.33
N ASP A 85 -15.25 7.72 8.38
CA ASP A 85 -16.61 8.16 8.66
C ASP A 85 -16.97 9.52 8.03
N GLY A 86 -16.02 10.13 7.28
CA GLY A 86 -16.18 11.42 6.62
C GLY A 86 -16.05 12.63 7.55
N LYS A 87 -15.67 12.43 8.82
CA LYS A 87 -15.58 13.49 9.83
C LYS A 87 -14.16 13.67 10.33
N ASN A 88 -13.81 14.89 10.70
CA ASN A 88 -12.49 15.22 11.26
C ASN A 88 -12.50 15.31 12.80
N ASP A 89 -13.68 15.34 13.41
CA ASP A 89 -13.86 15.49 14.86
C ASP A 89 -14.03 14.17 15.62
N THR A 90 -13.85 13.03 14.93
CA THR A 90 -13.96 11.68 15.51
C THR A 90 -12.61 10.95 15.49
N THR A 91 -12.56 9.84 16.23
CA THR A 91 -11.42 8.89 16.24
C THR A 91 -11.88 7.45 16.03
N SER A 92 -13.16 7.26 15.62
CA SER A 92 -13.79 5.95 15.48
C SER A 92 -13.25 5.16 14.30
N ASP A 93 -12.92 5.86 13.22
CA ASP A 93 -12.44 5.31 11.95
C ASP A 93 -10.91 5.12 11.91
N LEU A 94 -10.41 4.41 10.88
CA LEU A 94 -8.98 4.33 10.56
C LEU A 94 -8.44 5.67 10.05
N GLY A 95 -9.25 6.43 9.30
CA GLY A 95 -8.86 7.69 8.68
C GLY A 95 -8.15 7.55 7.34
N ILE A 96 -8.34 6.43 6.62
CA ILE A 96 -7.78 6.23 5.28
C ILE A 96 -8.40 7.18 4.27
N THR A 97 -7.68 7.45 3.18
CA THR A 97 -8.10 8.35 2.11
C THR A 97 -8.31 7.65 0.77
N GLY A 98 -7.94 6.38 0.66
CA GLY A 98 -8.13 5.59 -0.54
C GLY A 98 -8.33 4.10 -0.26
N ILE A 99 -8.98 3.42 -1.20
CA ILE A 99 -9.14 1.97 -1.22
C ILE A 99 -8.60 1.45 -2.55
N TRP A 100 -7.79 0.40 -2.48
CA TRP A 100 -7.49 -0.45 -3.62
C TRP A 100 -8.30 -1.73 -3.48
N LEU A 101 -9.23 -1.97 -4.41
CA LEU A 101 -9.96 -3.22 -4.53
C LEU A 101 -9.14 -4.22 -5.36
N LEU A 102 -8.81 -5.38 -4.79
CA LEU A 102 -8.32 -6.53 -5.54
C LEU A 102 -9.35 -6.88 -6.62
N PRO A 103 -9.03 -7.75 -7.61
CA PRO A 103 -9.86 -7.93 -8.81
C PRO A 103 -11.34 -8.07 -8.52
N ILE A 104 -12.14 -7.28 -9.22
CA ILE A 104 -13.61 -7.21 -9.06
C ILE A 104 -14.37 -7.77 -10.25
N PHE A 105 -13.66 -8.25 -11.28
CA PHE A 105 -14.24 -8.74 -12.52
C PHE A 105 -14.80 -10.16 -12.36
N PRO A 106 -15.73 -10.58 -13.25
CA PRO A 106 -16.13 -11.98 -13.35
C PRO A 106 -14.90 -12.87 -13.54
N SER A 107 -14.83 -13.94 -12.77
CA SER A 107 -13.70 -14.86 -12.78
C SER A 107 -14.10 -16.23 -12.24
N GLY A 108 -13.63 -17.29 -12.87
CA GLY A 108 -13.76 -18.65 -12.35
C GLY A 108 -12.84 -18.97 -11.16
N SER A 109 -11.86 -18.11 -10.86
CA SER A 109 -10.94 -18.27 -9.73
C SER A 109 -11.38 -17.44 -8.52
N TYR A 110 -11.12 -17.96 -7.30
CA TYR A 110 -11.45 -17.22 -6.07
C TYR A 110 -10.69 -15.91 -5.93
N HIS A 111 -9.48 -15.82 -6.50
CA HIS A 111 -8.61 -14.65 -6.41
C HIS A 111 -8.93 -13.55 -7.43
N GLY A 112 -9.65 -13.90 -8.51
CA GLY A 112 -10.15 -12.93 -9.47
C GLY A 112 -9.19 -12.52 -10.60
N TYR A 113 -7.94 -13.02 -10.61
CA TYR A 113 -6.95 -12.62 -11.63
C TYR A 113 -7.16 -13.28 -13.00
N ASN A 114 -7.94 -14.37 -13.09
CA ASN A 114 -8.42 -14.92 -14.36
C ASN A 114 -9.65 -14.12 -14.80
N VAL A 115 -9.48 -13.05 -15.56
CA VAL A 115 -10.58 -12.14 -15.92
C VAL A 115 -11.37 -12.68 -17.10
N ASP A 116 -12.65 -13.05 -16.86
CA ASP A 116 -13.56 -13.53 -17.90
C ASP A 116 -14.19 -12.37 -18.69
N ASP A 117 -14.45 -11.22 -18.05
CA ASP A 117 -15.07 -10.04 -18.66
C ASP A 117 -14.59 -8.75 -18.00
N TYR A 118 -13.97 -7.84 -18.77
CA TYR A 118 -13.43 -6.57 -18.28
C TYR A 118 -14.48 -5.46 -18.14
N TYR A 119 -15.72 -5.67 -18.56
CA TYR A 119 -16.78 -4.66 -18.54
C TYR A 119 -17.86 -4.91 -17.49
N ASN A 120 -17.74 -5.98 -16.71
CA ASN A 120 -18.69 -6.33 -15.66
C ASN A 120 -17.99 -6.53 -14.31
N VAL A 121 -18.78 -6.44 -13.23
CA VAL A 121 -18.37 -6.82 -11.90
C VAL A 121 -18.67 -8.30 -11.65
N ASN A 122 -17.88 -8.93 -10.78
CA ASN A 122 -18.13 -10.31 -10.35
C ASN A 122 -19.52 -10.41 -9.70
N PRO A 123 -20.42 -11.27 -10.20
CA PRO A 123 -21.77 -11.40 -9.65
C PRO A 123 -21.81 -11.86 -8.19
N GLU A 124 -20.75 -12.52 -7.68
CA GLU A 124 -20.64 -12.85 -6.26
C GLU A 124 -20.44 -11.60 -5.37
N TYR A 125 -19.99 -10.46 -5.94
CA TYR A 125 -19.77 -9.21 -5.21
C TYR A 125 -20.96 -8.25 -5.32
N GLY A 126 -21.92 -8.53 -6.17
CA GLY A 126 -23.10 -7.72 -6.41
C GLY A 126 -23.30 -7.31 -7.86
N THR A 127 -24.14 -6.32 -8.08
CA THR A 127 -24.42 -5.75 -9.39
C THR A 127 -23.54 -4.52 -9.68
N MET A 128 -23.49 -4.09 -10.95
CA MET A 128 -22.86 -2.81 -11.32
C MET A 128 -23.46 -1.63 -10.54
N LYS A 129 -24.75 -1.64 -10.27
CA LYS A 129 -25.41 -0.62 -9.45
C LYS A 129 -24.93 -0.62 -8.00
N ASP A 130 -24.68 -1.79 -7.42
CA ASP A 130 -24.12 -1.91 -6.06
C ASP A 130 -22.69 -1.37 -6.02
N PHE A 131 -21.91 -1.63 -7.06
CA PHE A 131 -20.56 -1.08 -7.21
C PHE A 131 -20.58 0.45 -7.33
N GLU A 132 -21.42 1.02 -8.22
CA GLU A 132 -21.54 2.48 -8.37
C GLU A 132 -22.01 3.14 -7.07
N ASN A 133 -22.92 2.50 -6.33
CA ASN A 133 -23.35 2.97 -5.01
C ASN A 133 -22.19 2.96 -4.00
N MET A 134 -21.39 1.90 -3.98
CA MET A 134 -20.21 1.82 -3.11
C MET A 134 -19.20 2.93 -3.42
N ILE A 135 -18.90 3.19 -4.70
CA ILE A 135 -18.04 4.31 -5.12
C ILE A 135 -18.61 5.65 -4.60
N SER A 136 -19.90 5.89 -4.81
CA SER A 136 -20.56 7.11 -4.34
C SER A 136 -20.46 7.29 -2.82
N GLU A 137 -20.65 6.23 -2.05
CA GLU A 137 -20.53 6.25 -0.58
C GLU A 137 -19.08 6.45 -0.10
N CYS A 138 -18.09 5.92 -0.85
CA CYS A 138 -16.67 6.20 -0.63
C CYS A 138 -16.36 7.69 -0.85
N HIS A 139 -16.78 8.25 -1.98
CA HIS A 139 -16.54 9.65 -2.33
C HIS A 139 -17.17 10.62 -1.33
N LYS A 140 -18.38 10.35 -0.81
CA LYS A 140 -19.02 11.15 0.25
C LYS A 140 -18.17 11.25 1.52
N ARG A 141 -17.28 10.27 1.76
CA ARG A 141 -16.39 10.22 2.91
C ARG A 141 -14.97 10.69 2.60
N GLY A 142 -14.72 11.18 1.37
CA GLY A 142 -13.38 11.57 0.92
C GLY A 142 -12.44 10.38 0.69
N ILE A 143 -12.99 9.22 0.35
CA ILE A 143 -12.23 8.01 0.02
C ILE A 143 -12.18 7.86 -1.51
N SER A 144 -10.99 7.90 -2.09
CA SER A 144 -10.76 7.53 -3.50
C SER A 144 -10.77 6.02 -3.67
N VAL A 145 -11.22 5.52 -4.81
CA VAL A 145 -11.25 4.08 -5.10
C VAL A 145 -10.49 3.76 -6.38
N ILE A 146 -9.46 2.93 -6.27
CA ILE A 146 -8.79 2.34 -7.43
C ILE A 146 -9.09 0.85 -7.51
N ILE A 147 -9.15 0.33 -8.73
CA ILE A 147 -9.40 -1.10 -8.99
C ILE A 147 -8.18 -1.79 -9.59
N ASP A 148 -8.08 -3.09 -9.33
CA ASP A 148 -7.04 -3.93 -9.93
C ASP A 148 -7.31 -4.16 -11.41
N MET A 149 -6.30 -4.05 -12.26
CA MET A 149 -6.41 -4.15 -13.71
C MET A 149 -5.34 -5.09 -14.26
N THR A 150 -5.76 -6.21 -14.78
CA THR A 150 -4.89 -7.24 -15.36
C THR A 150 -4.71 -6.97 -16.86
N CYS A 151 -3.59 -6.35 -17.25
CA CYS A 151 -3.29 -6.08 -18.65
C CYS A 151 -2.37 -7.13 -19.28
N ASN A 152 -1.71 -7.99 -18.48
CA ASN A 152 -0.78 -8.98 -18.99
C ASN A 152 -1.51 -10.20 -19.59
N HIS A 153 -2.59 -10.64 -18.99
CA HIS A 153 -3.32 -11.86 -19.35
C HIS A 153 -4.83 -11.71 -19.10
N SER A 154 -5.60 -12.61 -19.69
CA SER A 154 -7.02 -12.80 -19.35
C SER A 154 -7.26 -14.23 -18.83
N SER A 155 -8.52 -14.57 -18.55
CA SER A 155 -8.95 -15.97 -18.44
C SER A 155 -8.98 -16.66 -19.80
N ASN A 156 -8.76 -17.96 -19.83
CA ASN A 156 -9.03 -18.79 -21.00
C ASN A 156 -10.53 -18.94 -21.32
N TYR A 157 -11.42 -18.45 -20.44
CA TYR A 157 -12.87 -18.30 -20.66
C TYR A 157 -13.27 -16.90 -21.14
N ASN A 158 -12.32 -15.97 -21.23
CA ASN A 158 -12.59 -14.65 -21.79
C ASN A 158 -13.00 -14.74 -23.26
N ASP A 159 -14.05 -14.04 -23.65
CA ASP A 159 -14.60 -14.07 -25.01
C ASP A 159 -13.57 -13.67 -26.08
N TRP A 160 -12.67 -12.74 -25.76
CA TRP A 160 -11.57 -12.36 -26.65
C TRP A 160 -10.60 -13.52 -26.89
N PHE A 161 -10.24 -14.28 -25.84
CA PHE A 161 -9.38 -15.44 -25.98
C PHE A 161 -10.08 -16.57 -26.73
N ILE A 162 -11.35 -16.85 -26.43
CA ILE A 162 -12.14 -17.87 -27.13
C ILE A 162 -12.17 -17.59 -28.65
N LYS A 163 -12.41 -16.34 -29.04
CA LYS A 163 -12.36 -15.92 -30.46
C LYS A 163 -10.96 -16.04 -31.05
N SER A 164 -9.92 -15.73 -30.28
CA SER A 164 -8.53 -15.80 -30.74
C SER A 164 -8.06 -17.21 -31.10
N LYS A 165 -8.77 -18.25 -30.67
CA LYS A 165 -8.49 -19.65 -31.06
C LYS A 165 -8.69 -19.88 -32.53
N ASP A 166 -9.62 -19.19 -33.20
CA ASP A 166 -9.73 -19.21 -34.68
C ASP A 166 -8.57 -18.39 -35.27
N PRO A 167 -7.67 -19.02 -36.05
CA PRO A 167 -6.56 -18.31 -36.69
C PRO A 167 -6.98 -17.19 -37.65
N LYS A 168 -8.25 -17.13 -38.05
CA LYS A 168 -8.81 -16.13 -38.97
C LYS A 168 -9.51 -15.00 -38.25
N ASP A 169 -9.80 -15.15 -36.96
CA ASP A 169 -10.44 -14.09 -36.17
C ASP A 169 -9.45 -12.93 -35.87
N PRO A 170 -9.86 -11.69 -35.99
CA PRO A 170 -9.01 -10.54 -35.63
C PRO A 170 -8.42 -10.60 -34.23
N HIS A 171 -9.11 -11.21 -33.24
CA HIS A 171 -8.60 -11.38 -31.89
C HIS A 171 -7.39 -12.31 -31.79
N ARG A 172 -7.09 -13.09 -32.86
CA ARG A 172 -5.87 -13.91 -32.92
C ARG A 172 -4.62 -13.08 -32.60
N ALA A 173 -4.52 -11.89 -33.15
CA ALA A 173 -3.40 -10.97 -32.91
C ALA A 173 -3.38 -10.31 -31.53
N TRP A 174 -4.44 -10.47 -30.72
CA TRP A 174 -4.50 -9.87 -29.38
C TRP A 174 -3.73 -10.68 -28.34
N TYR A 175 -3.48 -11.97 -28.63
CA TYR A 175 -2.80 -12.92 -27.75
C TYR A 175 -1.52 -13.45 -28.38
N ARG A 176 -0.65 -13.95 -27.56
CA ARG A 176 0.62 -14.55 -28.00
C ARG A 176 0.35 -15.95 -28.53
N TRP A 177 0.48 -16.11 -29.83
CA TRP A 177 0.30 -17.38 -30.50
C TRP A 177 1.51 -17.69 -31.36
N ILE A 178 1.93 -18.98 -31.37
CA ILE A 178 2.90 -19.55 -32.29
C ILE A 178 2.33 -20.84 -32.92
N THR A 179 3.00 -21.33 -33.95
CA THR A 179 2.70 -22.62 -34.53
C THR A 179 3.71 -23.67 -34.09
N GLU A 180 3.41 -24.96 -34.35
CA GLU A 180 4.35 -26.07 -34.13
C GLU A 180 5.69 -25.85 -34.85
N ASP A 181 5.69 -25.23 -36.03
CA ASP A 181 6.90 -24.94 -36.78
C ASP A 181 7.81 -23.89 -36.12
N ASP A 182 7.24 -23.05 -35.26
CA ASP A 182 7.98 -22.02 -34.51
C ASP A 182 8.66 -22.57 -33.23
N LEU A 183 8.26 -23.78 -32.78
CA LEU A 183 8.86 -24.44 -31.62
C LEU A 183 10.24 -25.02 -31.99
N THR A 184 11.23 -24.75 -31.19
CA THR A 184 12.57 -25.28 -31.35
C THR A 184 13.06 -26.01 -30.11
N GLU A 185 13.70 -27.20 -30.30
CA GLU A 185 14.19 -28.01 -29.18
C GLU A 185 15.43 -27.41 -28.46
N ASN A 186 16.24 -26.62 -29.16
CA ASN A 186 17.59 -26.24 -28.74
C ASN A 186 17.82 -24.72 -28.67
N GLY A 187 16.94 -24.01 -28.00
CA GLY A 187 17.21 -22.59 -27.63
C GLY A 187 16.99 -21.57 -28.73
N GLY A 188 16.17 -21.90 -29.74
CA GLY A 188 15.58 -20.88 -30.59
C GLY A 188 14.64 -19.96 -29.80
N PRO A 189 14.08 -18.91 -30.43
CA PRO A 189 13.25 -17.94 -29.75
C PRO A 189 12.04 -18.55 -29.01
N TYR A 190 11.57 -19.70 -29.46
CA TYR A 190 10.40 -20.40 -28.89
C TYR A 190 10.77 -21.82 -28.46
N ASN A 191 11.25 -21.97 -27.24
CA ASN A 191 11.66 -23.28 -26.71
C ASN A 191 10.50 -23.93 -25.97
N GLU A 192 10.00 -25.07 -26.47
CA GLU A 192 8.92 -25.84 -25.82
C GLU A 192 9.27 -26.35 -24.41
N LYS A 193 10.58 -26.47 -24.10
CA LYS A 193 11.07 -26.92 -22.80
C LYS A 193 11.16 -25.80 -21.76
N ILE A 194 10.85 -24.55 -22.11
CA ILE A 194 10.85 -23.45 -21.15
C ILE A 194 9.73 -23.67 -20.16
N LYS A 195 10.12 -23.87 -18.91
CA LYS A 195 9.22 -23.95 -17.76
C LYS A 195 9.37 -22.73 -16.90
N ILE A 196 8.23 -22.11 -16.57
CA ILE A 196 8.16 -20.99 -15.63
C ILE A 196 7.31 -21.45 -14.47
N TRP A 197 7.84 -21.28 -13.25
CA TRP A 197 7.16 -21.68 -12.01
C TRP A 197 6.55 -23.10 -12.04
N GLY A 198 7.17 -24.01 -12.81
CA GLY A 198 6.80 -25.44 -12.86
C GLY A 198 5.86 -25.86 -13.98
N HIS A 199 5.35 -24.93 -14.81
CA HIS A 199 4.54 -25.23 -15.99
C HIS A 199 5.19 -24.75 -17.30
N ASN A 200 4.69 -25.22 -18.44
CA ASN A 200 5.17 -24.78 -19.75
C ASN A 200 4.60 -23.39 -20.08
N PHE A 201 5.42 -22.50 -20.65
CA PHE A 201 4.94 -21.23 -21.15
C PHE A 201 4.02 -21.38 -22.36
N TRP A 202 4.42 -22.24 -23.34
CA TRP A 202 3.63 -22.51 -24.52
C TRP A 202 2.67 -23.67 -24.28
N ASN A 203 1.38 -23.45 -24.54
CA ASN A 203 0.30 -24.40 -24.28
C ASN A 203 -0.46 -24.71 -25.55
N MET A 204 -0.55 -26.01 -25.90
CA MET A 204 -1.18 -26.49 -27.14
C MET A 204 -2.70 -26.24 -27.12
N ASP A 205 -3.23 -25.66 -28.21
CA ASP A 205 -4.66 -25.69 -28.52
C ASP A 205 -4.96 -26.84 -29.48
N LEU A 206 -5.69 -27.84 -28.98
CA LEU A 206 -6.04 -29.03 -29.73
C LEU A 206 -7.23 -28.84 -30.70
N GLY A 207 -7.98 -27.75 -30.53
CA GLY A 207 -9.25 -27.55 -31.23
C GLY A 207 -9.16 -26.82 -32.57
N ASN A 208 -8.14 -26.00 -32.77
CA ASN A 208 -8.07 -25.07 -33.91
C ASN A 208 -6.67 -25.04 -34.50
N PRO A 209 -6.35 -25.96 -35.46
CA PRO A 209 -5.06 -25.96 -36.12
C PRO A 209 -4.89 -24.69 -36.97
N SER A 210 -3.66 -24.20 -37.03
CA SER A 210 -3.23 -23.16 -37.96
C SER A 210 -2.80 -23.79 -39.28
N VAL A 211 -2.62 -22.97 -40.31
CA VAL A 211 -2.04 -23.40 -41.57
C VAL A 211 -0.67 -22.72 -41.72
N ASN A 212 0.39 -23.50 -41.88
CA ASN A 212 1.74 -22.97 -42.04
C ASN A 212 1.99 -22.39 -43.44
N ALA A 213 3.16 -21.83 -43.66
CA ALA A 213 3.56 -21.25 -44.96
C ALA A 213 3.54 -22.23 -46.14
N GLN A 214 3.62 -23.53 -45.86
CA GLN A 214 3.56 -24.62 -46.88
C GLN A 214 2.13 -25.11 -47.13
N GLY A 215 1.11 -24.51 -46.49
CA GLY A 215 -0.28 -24.90 -46.61
C GLY A 215 -0.67 -26.16 -45.81
N LYS A 216 0.18 -26.63 -44.89
CA LYS A 216 -0.06 -27.79 -44.03
C LYS A 216 -0.73 -27.34 -42.72
N GLU A 217 -1.71 -28.10 -42.24
CA GLU A 217 -2.25 -27.93 -40.89
C GLU A 217 -1.18 -28.28 -39.85
N VAL A 218 -1.00 -27.40 -38.88
CA VAL A 218 -0.06 -27.48 -37.75
C VAL A 218 -0.74 -27.07 -36.46
N TYR A 219 -0.30 -27.61 -35.33
CA TYR A 219 -0.84 -27.19 -34.02
C TYR A 219 -0.48 -25.76 -33.71
N SER A 220 -1.42 -25.08 -33.01
CA SER A 220 -1.23 -23.77 -32.45
C SER A 220 -0.91 -23.84 -30.94
N PHE A 221 -0.08 -22.92 -30.47
CA PHE A 221 0.28 -22.79 -29.05
C PHE A 221 0.08 -21.35 -28.61
N TYR A 222 -0.54 -21.17 -27.45
CA TYR A 222 -0.66 -19.84 -26.82
C TYR A 222 0.33 -19.70 -25.66
N GLY A 223 0.84 -18.50 -25.46
CA GLY A 223 1.68 -18.15 -24.32
C GLY A 223 0.85 -17.93 -23.07
N ALA A 224 1.32 -18.42 -21.91
CA ALA A 224 0.72 -18.20 -20.62
C ALA A 224 1.81 -18.21 -19.55
N LEU A 225 2.11 -17.03 -18.99
CA LEU A 225 3.19 -16.85 -18.04
C LEU A 225 2.86 -17.41 -16.65
N PHE A 226 1.67 -17.12 -16.13
CA PHE A 226 1.30 -17.41 -14.74
C PHE A 226 0.68 -18.78 -14.56
N ASP A 227 -0.27 -19.13 -15.40
CA ASP A 227 -0.95 -20.44 -15.40
C ASP A 227 -1.54 -20.74 -16.78
N THR A 228 -1.70 -22.01 -17.12
CA THR A 228 -2.30 -22.44 -18.39
C THR A 228 -3.70 -21.88 -18.64
N THR A 229 -4.41 -21.45 -17.59
CA THR A 229 -5.71 -20.80 -17.69
C THR A 229 -5.64 -19.29 -17.85
N MET A 230 -4.43 -18.71 -17.91
CA MET A 230 -4.16 -17.27 -17.99
C MET A 230 -3.38 -16.94 -19.27
N PRO A 231 -4.00 -16.98 -20.46
CA PRO A 231 -3.32 -16.66 -21.72
C PRO A 231 -2.86 -15.20 -21.77
N ASP A 232 -1.61 -14.98 -22.18
CA ASP A 232 -0.98 -13.68 -22.25
C ASP A 232 -1.43 -12.90 -23.49
N PHE A 233 -1.73 -11.60 -23.29
CA PHE A 233 -1.95 -10.67 -24.39
C PHE A 233 -0.65 -10.36 -25.13
N ASP A 234 -0.77 -10.05 -26.41
CA ASP A 234 0.28 -9.44 -27.21
C ASP A 234 0.07 -7.92 -27.28
N MET A 235 0.82 -7.19 -26.48
CA MET A 235 0.72 -5.73 -26.43
C MET A 235 1.47 -5.02 -27.57
N ASP A 236 2.10 -5.73 -28.50
CA ASP A 236 2.49 -5.18 -29.80
C ASP A 236 1.24 -4.96 -30.69
N CYS A 237 0.13 -5.64 -30.42
CA CYS A 237 -1.14 -5.46 -31.12
C CYS A 237 -1.82 -4.14 -30.73
N GLN A 238 -1.91 -3.19 -31.67
CA GLN A 238 -2.57 -1.90 -31.45
C GLN A 238 -4.04 -2.04 -31.06
N ALA A 239 -4.76 -2.99 -31.68
CA ALA A 239 -6.19 -3.20 -31.38
C ALA A 239 -6.41 -3.66 -29.94
N ALA A 240 -5.53 -4.51 -29.39
CA ALA A 240 -5.57 -4.89 -27.97
C ALA A 240 -5.34 -3.68 -27.06
N ARG A 241 -4.32 -2.86 -27.34
CA ARG A 241 -4.06 -1.62 -26.58
C ARG A 241 -5.24 -0.65 -26.63
N ASP A 242 -5.86 -0.50 -27.80
CA ASP A 242 -7.00 0.42 -27.97
C ASP A 242 -8.25 -0.12 -27.22
N GLU A 243 -8.40 -1.43 -27.12
CA GLU A 243 -9.47 -2.02 -26.31
C GLU A 243 -9.25 -1.75 -24.80
N PHE A 244 -8.03 -1.92 -24.30
CA PHE A 244 -7.72 -1.57 -22.91
C PHE A 244 -7.97 -0.09 -22.61
N LYS A 245 -7.70 0.82 -23.55
CA LYS A 245 -8.08 2.24 -23.38
C LYS A 245 -9.59 2.42 -23.20
N LYS A 246 -10.42 1.65 -23.95
CA LYS A 246 -11.89 1.68 -23.76
C LYS A 246 -12.28 1.11 -22.39
N VAL A 247 -11.65 0.02 -21.94
CA VAL A 247 -11.85 -0.54 -20.60
C VAL A 247 -11.54 0.50 -19.53
N PHE A 248 -10.40 1.18 -19.62
CA PHE A 248 -10.03 2.23 -18.64
C PHE A 248 -11.05 3.36 -18.63
N LYS A 249 -11.44 3.86 -19.81
CA LYS A 249 -12.47 4.91 -19.89
C LYS A 249 -13.79 4.46 -19.29
N PHE A 250 -14.23 3.23 -19.57
CA PHE A 250 -15.47 2.67 -19.02
C PHE A 250 -15.48 2.74 -17.48
N TRP A 251 -14.41 2.30 -16.82
CA TRP A 251 -14.33 2.31 -15.37
C TRP A 251 -14.16 3.71 -14.77
N LEU A 252 -13.43 4.59 -15.44
CA LEU A 252 -13.33 5.99 -15.04
C LEU A 252 -14.70 6.69 -15.12
N ASP A 253 -15.49 6.42 -16.17
CA ASP A 253 -16.85 6.93 -16.32
C ASP A 253 -17.80 6.37 -15.23
N LYS A 254 -17.51 5.19 -14.65
CA LYS A 254 -18.22 4.61 -13.49
C LYS A 254 -17.80 5.22 -12.14
N GLY A 255 -16.87 6.16 -12.14
CA GLY A 255 -16.44 6.89 -10.96
C GLY A 255 -15.15 6.37 -10.30
N VAL A 256 -14.49 5.37 -10.88
CA VAL A 256 -13.19 4.88 -10.38
C VAL A 256 -12.14 6.00 -10.44
N ASP A 257 -11.28 6.10 -9.41
CA ASP A 257 -10.28 7.16 -9.28
C ASP A 257 -8.91 6.77 -9.82
N GLY A 258 -8.80 5.58 -10.39
CA GLY A 258 -7.56 5.09 -11.00
C GLY A 258 -7.42 3.58 -10.94
N PHE A 259 -6.19 3.11 -11.13
CA PHE A 259 -5.92 1.68 -11.32
C PHE A 259 -4.66 1.23 -10.59
N ARG A 260 -4.70 0.02 -10.06
CA ARG A 260 -3.50 -0.77 -9.79
C ARG A 260 -3.31 -1.72 -10.97
N PHE A 261 -2.14 -1.71 -11.57
CA PHE A 261 -1.84 -2.59 -12.69
C PHE A 261 -1.09 -3.83 -12.22
N ASP A 262 -1.78 -4.97 -12.39
CA ASP A 262 -1.26 -6.30 -12.10
C ASP A 262 -0.15 -6.68 -13.08
N ALA A 263 0.87 -7.38 -12.57
CA ALA A 263 1.94 -7.96 -13.38
C ALA A 263 2.58 -6.97 -14.39
N ALA A 264 2.65 -5.69 -14.03
CA ALA A 264 3.08 -4.63 -14.94
C ALA A 264 4.52 -4.81 -15.45
N GLY A 265 5.36 -5.49 -14.68
CA GLY A 265 6.71 -5.87 -15.09
C GLY A 265 6.77 -6.95 -16.16
N HIS A 266 5.67 -7.64 -16.45
CA HIS A 266 5.62 -8.81 -17.33
C HIS A 266 4.96 -8.58 -18.69
N ILE A 267 4.50 -7.38 -19.00
CA ILE A 267 3.80 -7.04 -20.26
C ILE A 267 4.61 -7.44 -21.50
N TYR A 268 5.93 -7.28 -21.46
CA TYR A 268 6.87 -7.79 -22.45
C TYR A 268 7.86 -8.70 -21.72
N ASN A 269 7.43 -9.91 -21.39
CA ASN A 269 8.27 -10.81 -20.61
C ASN A 269 9.47 -11.33 -21.40
N SER A 270 10.54 -11.68 -20.68
CA SER A 270 11.81 -12.12 -21.25
C SER A 270 11.84 -13.57 -21.72
N VAL A 271 10.74 -14.31 -21.62
CA VAL A 271 10.71 -15.73 -21.99
C VAL A 271 10.85 -15.92 -23.49
N GLU A 272 10.32 -14.99 -24.27
CA GLU A 272 10.36 -15.01 -25.75
C GLU A 272 11.58 -14.27 -26.30
N VAL A 273 12.14 -13.34 -25.53
CA VAL A 273 13.24 -12.49 -25.96
C VAL A 273 14.33 -12.56 -24.89
N LYS A 274 15.59 -12.65 -25.31
CA LYS A 274 16.72 -12.58 -24.36
C LYS A 274 16.55 -11.34 -23.48
N PRO A 275 16.73 -11.46 -22.13
CA PRO A 275 16.63 -10.32 -21.24
C PRO A 275 17.54 -9.20 -21.74
N GLY A 276 16.97 -8.04 -22.02
CA GLY A 276 17.72 -6.90 -22.53
C GLY A 276 16.96 -5.60 -22.40
N THR A 277 17.67 -4.51 -22.68
CA THR A 277 17.14 -3.15 -22.62
C THR A 277 15.93 -2.91 -23.53
N GLU A 278 15.77 -3.70 -24.59
CA GLU A 278 14.69 -3.53 -25.56
C GLU A 278 13.32 -3.89 -24.97
N THR A 279 13.19 -5.01 -24.25
CA THR A 279 11.93 -5.40 -23.59
C THR A 279 11.52 -4.41 -22.50
N LEU A 280 12.48 -3.93 -21.71
CA LEU A 280 12.24 -2.90 -20.70
C LEU A 280 11.80 -1.58 -21.34
N SER A 281 12.45 -1.14 -22.42
CA SER A 281 12.07 0.08 -23.14
C SER A 281 10.67 -0.02 -23.74
N LYS A 282 10.30 -1.18 -24.30
CA LYS A 282 8.94 -1.44 -24.79
C LYS A 282 7.91 -1.39 -23.65
N ALA A 283 8.19 -2.03 -22.52
CA ALA A 283 7.29 -2.00 -21.35
C ALA A 283 7.08 -0.58 -20.82
N VAL A 284 8.15 0.19 -20.68
CA VAL A 284 8.07 1.61 -20.26
C VAL A 284 7.28 2.43 -21.30
N GLY A 285 7.49 2.20 -22.60
CA GLY A 285 6.75 2.86 -23.69
C GLY A 285 5.25 2.55 -23.65
N PHE A 286 4.89 1.28 -23.46
CA PHE A 286 3.49 0.87 -23.28
C PHE A 286 2.84 1.55 -22.07
N TRP A 287 3.48 1.53 -20.92
CA TRP A 287 2.94 2.17 -19.72
C TRP A 287 2.84 3.68 -19.86
N LYS A 288 3.75 4.31 -20.60
CA LYS A 288 3.66 5.74 -20.92
C LYS A 288 2.41 6.03 -21.76
N GLU A 289 2.17 5.25 -22.82
CA GLU A 289 0.96 5.38 -23.65
C GLU A 289 -0.32 5.24 -22.83
N MET A 290 -0.40 4.20 -21.96
CA MET A 290 -1.56 3.96 -21.12
C MET A 290 -1.75 5.08 -20.09
N THR A 291 -0.67 5.56 -19.47
CA THR A 291 -0.69 6.65 -18.51
C THR A 291 -1.17 7.96 -19.16
N GLU A 292 -0.65 8.32 -20.32
CA GLU A 292 -1.07 9.50 -21.06
C GLU A 292 -2.55 9.44 -21.41
N TYR A 293 -3.04 8.27 -21.85
CA TYR A 293 -4.46 8.09 -22.14
C TYR A 293 -5.33 8.26 -20.88
N VAL A 294 -5.03 7.54 -19.79
CA VAL A 294 -5.80 7.64 -18.53
C VAL A 294 -5.83 9.08 -18.02
N LYS A 295 -4.68 9.78 -18.04
CA LYS A 295 -4.57 11.19 -17.64
C LYS A 295 -5.33 12.13 -18.57
N SER A 296 -5.49 11.81 -19.84
CA SER A 296 -6.31 12.60 -20.78
C SER A 296 -7.81 12.51 -20.46
N VAL A 297 -8.26 11.39 -19.88
CA VAL A 297 -9.66 11.18 -19.45
C VAL A 297 -9.90 11.75 -18.04
N LYS A 298 -9.01 11.46 -17.09
CA LYS A 298 -9.08 11.90 -15.69
C LYS A 298 -7.70 12.35 -15.21
N PRO A 299 -7.39 13.66 -15.25
CA PRO A 299 -6.04 14.19 -14.99
C PRO A 299 -5.46 13.83 -13.62
N ASP A 300 -6.30 13.70 -12.59
CA ASP A 300 -5.94 13.36 -11.23
C ASP A 300 -6.02 11.86 -10.90
N ALA A 301 -6.31 11.00 -11.89
CA ALA A 301 -6.35 9.56 -11.69
C ALA A 301 -5.05 9.04 -11.08
N TYR A 302 -5.14 8.19 -10.06
CA TYR A 302 -3.99 7.53 -9.45
C TYR A 302 -3.73 6.19 -10.13
N MET A 303 -2.50 6.01 -10.60
CA MET A 303 -2.06 4.77 -11.23
C MET A 303 -0.83 4.25 -10.51
N VAL A 304 -0.90 3.01 -10.04
CA VAL A 304 0.20 2.32 -9.37
C VAL A 304 0.45 0.96 -10.00
N ALA A 305 1.71 0.64 -10.29
CA ALA A 305 2.09 -0.60 -10.97
C ALA A 305 2.71 -1.61 -10.02
N GLU A 306 2.45 -2.88 -10.30
CA GLU A 306 3.19 -3.99 -9.74
C GLU A 306 4.41 -4.27 -10.62
N VAL A 307 5.58 -3.81 -10.15
CA VAL A 307 6.88 -4.11 -10.73
C VAL A 307 7.74 -4.76 -9.65
N TRP A 308 7.69 -6.09 -9.58
CA TRP A 308 8.42 -6.87 -8.57
C TRP A 308 9.83 -7.16 -9.08
N GLU A 309 10.61 -6.11 -9.17
CA GLU A 309 11.96 -6.11 -9.72
C GLU A 309 12.92 -5.35 -8.79
N PRO A 310 14.24 -5.59 -8.90
CA PRO A 310 15.23 -4.79 -8.23
C PRO A 310 15.09 -3.28 -8.50
N ASN A 311 15.47 -2.42 -7.54
CA ASN A 311 15.35 -0.97 -7.65
C ASN A 311 15.96 -0.40 -8.94
N ALA A 312 17.06 -0.97 -9.41
CA ALA A 312 17.71 -0.56 -10.65
C ALA A 312 16.82 -0.73 -11.90
N VAL A 313 15.96 -1.77 -11.93
CA VAL A 313 14.99 -2.03 -13.00
C VAL A 313 13.70 -1.26 -12.72
N ARG A 314 13.13 -1.39 -11.51
CA ARG A 314 11.89 -0.72 -11.11
C ARG A 314 11.94 0.80 -11.32
N SER A 315 13.08 1.43 -11.03
CA SER A 315 13.26 2.88 -11.23
C SER A 315 12.99 3.32 -12.66
N LYS A 316 13.26 2.46 -13.67
CA LYS A 316 13.02 2.77 -15.09
C LYS A 316 11.54 2.84 -15.43
N TYR A 317 10.68 2.07 -14.73
CA TYR A 317 9.24 2.09 -14.95
C TYR A 317 8.59 3.43 -14.59
N TYR A 318 9.22 4.24 -13.73
CA TYR A 318 8.76 5.61 -13.48
C TYR A 318 8.80 6.51 -14.73
N GLY A 319 9.56 6.13 -15.76
CA GLY A 319 9.52 6.79 -17.09
C GLY A 319 8.20 6.60 -17.84
N GLY A 320 7.40 5.60 -17.45
CA GLY A 320 6.08 5.31 -18.04
C GLY A 320 4.92 5.35 -17.05
N MET A 321 5.20 5.11 -15.76
CA MET A 321 4.21 5.00 -14.70
C MET A 321 4.45 6.04 -13.61
N PRO A 322 3.42 6.73 -13.08
CA PRO A 322 3.62 7.70 -12.02
C PRO A 322 3.96 7.08 -10.68
N SER A 323 3.54 5.83 -10.41
CA SER A 323 3.76 5.16 -9.15
C SER A 323 4.02 3.67 -9.32
N ASN A 324 4.87 3.10 -8.44
CA ASN A 324 5.18 1.67 -8.38
C ASN A 324 5.23 1.21 -6.93
N PHE A 325 4.80 -0.03 -6.65
CA PHE A 325 4.92 -0.63 -5.33
C PHE A 325 6.39 -0.87 -4.94
N HIS A 326 6.72 -0.52 -3.68
CA HIS A 326 8.06 -0.67 -3.14
C HIS A 326 8.27 -2.05 -2.51
N PHE A 327 8.42 -3.09 -3.33
CA PHE A 327 8.46 -4.50 -2.88
C PHE A 327 9.60 -4.82 -1.89
N ASN A 328 10.79 -4.26 -2.08
CA ASN A 328 11.95 -4.58 -1.24
C ASN A 328 11.87 -3.95 0.16
N LEU A 329 11.07 -2.90 0.31
CA LEU A 329 10.95 -2.15 1.56
C LEU A 329 10.44 -3.00 2.73
N GLY A 330 9.41 -3.82 2.50
CA GLY A 330 8.86 -4.68 3.56
C GLY A 330 9.88 -5.69 4.08
N THR A 331 10.72 -6.25 3.21
CA THR A 331 11.82 -7.15 3.59
C THR A 331 12.89 -6.40 4.38
N LEU A 332 13.33 -5.24 3.91
CA LEU A 332 14.30 -4.40 4.60
C LEU A 332 13.85 -4.02 6.02
N ILE A 333 12.61 -3.55 6.17
CA ILE A 333 12.04 -3.21 7.48
C ILE A 333 12.00 -4.43 8.41
N LYS A 334 11.60 -5.58 7.90
CA LYS A 334 11.59 -6.85 8.65
C LYS A 334 13.00 -7.20 9.15
N ASP A 335 14.02 -7.08 8.30
CA ASP A 335 15.40 -7.44 8.63
C ASP A 335 15.99 -6.47 9.66
N ILE A 336 15.79 -5.17 9.52
CA ILE A 336 16.16 -4.17 10.52
C ILE A 336 15.58 -4.54 11.90
N LEU A 337 14.27 -4.84 11.97
CA LEU A 337 13.60 -5.06 13.26
C LEU A 337 13.85 -6.44 13.86
N ASN A 338 14.16 -7.45 13.07
CA ASN A 338 14.46 -8.79 13.59
C ASN A 338 15.94 -8.94 13.96
N ASN A 339 16.85 -8.39 13.16
CA ASN A 339 18.29 -8.55 13.36
C ASN A 339 18.93 -7.32 14.01
N GLN A 340 18.24 -6.16 14.00
CA GLN A 340 18.74 -4.85 14.45
C GLN A 340 20.00 -4.40 13.71
N GLU A 341 20.34 -5.07 12.63
CA GLU A 341 21.47 -4.79 11.73
C GLU A 341 20.97 -4.99 10.31
N LEU A 342 21.37 -4.12 9.40
CA LEU A 342 21.15 -4.33 7.98
C LEU A 342 22.01 -5.50 7.54
N ASN A 343 21.41 -6.55 7.00
CA ASN A 343 22.15 -7.69 6.48
C ASN A 343 22.90 -7.31 5.22
N ASP A 344 24.24 -7.51 5.24
CA ASP A 344 25.15 -7.30 4.09
C ASP A 344 24.79 -8.14 2.84
N ASN A 345 23.85 -9.06 2.97
CA ASN A 345 23.45 -10.00 1.91
C ASN A 345 22.28 -9.51 1.03
N ASP A 346 21.67 -8.37 1.34
CA ASP A 346 20.72 -7.76 0.43
C ASP A 346 21.52 -7.03 -0.66
N SER A 347 21.62 -7.63 -1.84
CA SER A 347 22.46 -7.15 -2.96
C SER A 347 22.09 -5.75 -3.49
N GLU A 348 21.05 -5.14 -2.95
CA GLU A 348 20.60 -3.78 -3.26
C GLU A 348 21.00 -2.75 -2.20
N PHE A 349 21.34 -3.21 -1.00
CA PHE A 349 21.88 -2.35 0.05
C PHE A 349 23.40 -2.38 -0.03
N VAL A 350 23.99 -1.32 -0.55
CA VAL A 350 25.44 -1.08 -0.49
C VAL A 350 25.71 -0.32 0.80
N PRO A 351 26.27 -0.95 1.86
CA PRO A 351 26.78 -0.21 3.00
C PRO A 351 27.83 0.76 2.47
N ASP A 352 27.75 2.02 2.87
CA ASP A 352 28.85 2.95 2.67
C ASP A 352 30.06 2.39 3.44
N THR A 353 31.09 1.93 2.73
CA THR A 353 32.20 1.14 3.26
C THR A 353 33.13 1.94 4.16
N ASP A 354 32.92 3.23 4.33
CA ASP A 354 33.68 4.09 5.20
C ASP A 354 32.89 4.50 6.44
N GLU A 355 33.17 3.86 7.55
CA GLU A 355 32.67 4.02 8.90
C GLU A 355 31.26 3.38 9.12
N LYS A 356 31.09 2.73 10.28
CA LYS A 356 29.85 2.17 10.84
C LYS A 356 28.65 3.05 10.44
N SER A 357 27.91 2.64 9.40
CA SER A 357 26.95 3.51 8.71
C SER A 357 25.76 3.79 9.62
N PHE A 358 25.80 4.93 10.26
CA PHE A 358 24.64 5.48 10.94
C PHE A 358 23.58 5.90 9.89
N ASN A 359 22.30 5.68 10.20
CA ASN A 359 21.20 6.13 9.36
C ASN A 359 21.10 5.40 8.00
N GLY A 360 21.40 4.09 7.98
CA GLY A 360 21.43 3.30 6.75
C GLY A 360 20.10 3.22 6.02
N TYR A 361 18.99 3.06 6.74
CA TYR A 361 17.64 3.05 6.20
C TYR A 361 17.28 4.37 5.49
N ALA A 362 17.50 5.51 6.15
CA ALA A 362 17.19 6.81 5.57
C ALA A 362 18.05 7.13 4.33
N ARG A 363 19.33 6.74 4.32
CA ARG A 363 20.21 6.89 3.16
C ARG A 363 19.80 6.00 1.99
N TYR A 364 19.41 4.76 2.27
CA TYR A 364 18.84 3.86 1.27
C TYR A 364 17.63 4.48 0.59
N LEU A 365 16.69 5.02 1.37
CA LEU A 365 15.50 5.69 0.83
C LEU A 365 15.87 6.91 -0.01
N GLU A 366 16.76 7.78 0.48
CA GLU A 366 17.21 8.98 -0.27
C GLU A 366 17.84 8.60 -1.60
N SER A 367 18.72 7.60 -1.62
CA SER A 367 19.33 7.09 -2.85
C SER A 367 18.30 6.51 -3.81
N THR A 368 17.38 5.68 -3.30
CA THR A 368 16.31 5.08 -4.08
C THR A 368 15.40 6.15 -4.70
N TYR A 369 15.02 7.15 -3.92
CA TYR A 369 14.19 8.26 -4.40
C TYR A 369 14.91 9.16 -5.41
N ALA A 370 16.22 9.33 -5.27
CA ALA A 370 17.03 9.99 -6.30
C ALA A 370 17.00 9.22 -7.63
N ASP A 371 17.01 7.87 -7.58
CA ASP A 371 16.89 7.03 -8.78
C ASP A 371 15.51 7.14 -9.43
N PHE A 372 14.44 7.18 -8.63
CA PHE A 372 13.09 7.41 -9.15
C PHE A 372 12.96 8.79 -9.79
N GLY A 373 13.47 9.83 -9.11
CA GLY A 373 13.45 11.21 -9.57
C GLY A 373 14.19 11.46 -10.89
N ARG A 374 15.25 10.67 -11.17
CA ARG A 374 15.97 10.74 -12.46
C ARG A 374 15.09 10.29 -13.64
N ASN A 375 14.16 9.38 -13.43
CA ASN A 375 13.26 8.87 -14.46
C ASN A 375 11.93 9.66 -14.52
N ASN A 376 11.47 10.17 -13.38
CA ASN A 376 10.27 11.01 -13.28
C ASN A 376 10.36 11.93 -12.05
N PRO A 377 10.54 13.24 -12.23
CA PRO A 377 10.62 14.18 -11.09
C PRO A 377 9.33 14.23 -10.25
N ASN A 378 8.21 13.79 -10.82
CA ASN A 378 6.89 13.73 -10.17
C ASN A 378 6.51 12.30 -9.74
N TYR A 379 7.51 11.43 -9.54
CA TYR A 379 7.26 10.06 -9.06
C TYR A 379 6.50 10.05 -7.74
N ILE A 380 5.74 9.00 -7.52
CA ILE A 380 5.05 8.71 -6.27
C ILE A 380 5.47 7.30 -5.84
N ASP A 381 6.13 7.16 -4.71
CA ASP A 381 6.41 5.84 -4.15
C ASP A 381 5.13 5.23 -3.54
N ALA A 382 5.00 3.92 -3.57
CA ALA A 382 3.89 3.19 -2.96
C ALA A 382 4.42 2.18 -1.93
N PRO A 383 4.83 2.64 -0.73
CA PRO A 383 5.37 1.78 0.31
C PRO A 383 4.30 0.89 0.93
N PHE A 384 4.66 -0.35 1.28
CA PHE A 384 3.81 -1.33 1.96
C PHE A 384 4.66 -2.36 2.70
N LEU A 385 4.08 -3.08 3.67
CA LEU A 385 4.78 -4.16 4.41
C LEU A 385 4.51 -5.54 3.86
N SER A 386 3.29 -5.80 3.45
CA SER A 386 2.87 -7.06 2.82
C SER A 386 1.61 -6.83 1.99
N ASN A 387 1.32 -7.75 1.09
CA ASN A 387 0.14 -7.74 0.24
C ASN A 387 -0.51 -9.14 0.19
N HIS A 388 -1.44 -9.33 -0.73
CA HIS A 388 -2.18 -10.59 -0.92
C HIS A 388 -1.33 -11.76 -1.47
N ASP A 389 -0.12 -11.49 -1.99
CA ASP A 389 0.83 -12.50 -2.51
C ASP A 389 1.94 -12.84 -1.51
N GLN A 390 2.09 -12.03 -0.47
CA GLN A 390 3.12 -12.20 0.54
C GLN A 390 2.55 -12.70 1.87
N VAL A 391 3.38 -13.39 2.65
CA VAL A 391 3.06 -13.72 4.04
C VAL A 391 2.75 -12.42 4.80
N ARG A 392 1.62 -12.39 5.51
CA ARG A 392 1.18 -11.19 6.25
C ARG A 392 2.27 -10.71 7.21
N SER A 393 2.50 -9.42 7.27
CA SER A 393 3.59 -8.76 8.02
C SER A 393 3.67 -9.24 9.47
N ALA A 394 2.54 -9.39 10.15
CA ALA A 394 2.47 -9.84 11.54
C ALA A 394 3.01 -11.27 11.76
N ALA A 395 3.05 -12.12 10.75
CA ALA A 395 3.63 -13.47 10.84
C ALA A 395 5.17 -13.43 10.83
N ASN A 396 5.76 -12.37 10.32
CA ASN A 396 7.21 -12.18 10.22
C ASN A 396 7.84 -11.66 11.52
N PHE A 397 7.05 -11.11 12.45
CA PHE A 397 7.55 -10.59 13.73
C PHE A 397 7.26 -11.56 14.87
N ASN A 398 8.30 -11.97 15.58
CA ASN A 398 8.26 -12.95 16.65
C ASN A 398 8.95 -12.42 17.92
N GLY A 399 8.81 -13.17 19.04
CA GLY A 399 9.45 -12.85 20.31
C GLY A 399 8.61 -11.96 21.22
N LYS A 400 9.23 -11.52 22.34
CA LYS A 400 8.54 -10.74 23.39
C LYS A 400 8.09 -9.36 22.89
N ASN A 401 8.86 -8.72 22.01
CA ASN A 401 8.62 -7.37 21.54
C ASN A 401 7.86 -7.31 20.19
N LYS A 402 7.16 -8.39 19.82
CA LYS A 402 6.49 -8.47 18.51
C LYS A 402 5.53 -7.30 18.24
N LEU A 403 4.80 -6.82 19.24
CA LEU A 403 3.86 -5.70 19.09
C LEU A 403 4.60 -4.38 18.85
N ASP A 404 5.70 -4.14 19.58
CA ASP A 404 6.55 -2.95 19.37
C ASP A 404 7.22 -2.98 17.99
N LYS A 405 7.69 -4.15 17.54
CA LYS A 405 8.22 -4.32 16.17
C LYS A 405 7.18 -3.98 15.11
N MET A 406 5.93 -4.46 15.28
CA MET A 406 4.85 -4.17 14.33
C MET A 406 4.49 -2.68 14.31
N LYS A 407 4.44 -2.03 15.49
CA LYS A 407 4.22 -0.57 15.58
C LYS A 407 5.37 0.21 14.94
N MET A 408 6.62 -0.21 15.16
CA MET A 408 7.79 0.40 14.53
C MET A 408 7.79 0.17 13.00
N ALA A 409 7.43 -1.03 12.54
CA ALA A 409 7.31 -1.31 11.12
C ALA A 409 6.29 -0.37 10.45
N ALA A 410 5.13 -0.14 11.10
CA ALA A 410 4.14 0.83 10.62
C ALA A 410 4.73 2.25 10.49
N ASN A 411 5.55 2.70 11.45
CA ASN A 411 6.22 3.99 11.38
C ASN A 411 7.19 4.07 10.20
N LEU A 412 7.97 3.01 9.99
CA LEU A 412 9.02 3.00 8.98
C LEU A 412 8.47 3.04 7.54
N TYR A 413 7.23 2.55 7.27
CA TYR A 413 6.69 2.64 5.90
C TYR A 413 5.59 3.70 5.73
N ILE A 414 4.86 4.08 6.80
CA ILE A 414 3.78 5.07 6.67
C ILE A 414 4.35 6.51 6.71
N LEU A 415 5.40 6.77 7.49
CA LEU A 415 5.93 8.13 7.67
C LEU A 415 6.95 8.57 6.62
N ILE A 416 7.31 7.71 5.68
CA ILE A 416 8.23 8.04 4.59
C ILE A 416 7.50 8.70 3.41
N GLU A 417 8.23 9.08 2.39
CA GLU A 417 7.72 9.65 1.15
C GLU A 417 6.76 8.70 0.41
N GLY A 418 5.76 9.26 -0.28
CA GLY A 418 4.83 8.50 -1.10
C GLY A 418 3.48 8.21 -0.44
N VAL A 419 2.71 7.33 -1.08
CA VAL A 419 1.37 6.91 -0.70
C VAL A 419 1.42 5.48 -0.15
N PRO A 420 1.39 5.29 1.18
CA PRO A 420 1.45 3.97 1.78
C PRO A 420 0.16 3.17 1.57
N PHE A 421 0.33 1.85 1.37
CA PHE A 421 -0.75 0.88 1.24
C PHE A 421 -0.76 -0.06 2.44
N ILE A 422 -1.89 -0.11 3.14
CA ILE A 422 -2.15 -1.02 4.26
C ILE A 422 -2.94 -2.20 3.73
N TYR A 423 -2.40 -3.41 3.82
CA TYR A 423 -3.16 -4.61 3.48
C TYR A 423 -4.19 -4.92 4.56
N TYR A 424 -5.46 -5.13 4.19
CA TYR A 424 -6.55 -5.32 5.15
C TYR A 424 -6.20 -6.36 6.23
N GLY A 425 -6.48 -6.01 7.48
CA GLY A 425 -6.15 -6.84 8.64
C GLY A 425 -4.72 -6.66 9.16
N GLU A 426 -3.85 -5.91 8.50
CA GLU A 426 -2.54 -5.54 9.02
C GLU A 426 -2.68 -4.68 10.28
N GLU A 427 -3.64 -3.76 10.28
CA GLU A 427 -3.98 -2.86 11.38
C GLU A 427 -4.48 -3.59 12.64
N ILE A 428 -4.82 -4.87 12.54
CA ILE A 428 -5.19 -5.73 13.67
C ILE A 428 -4.25 -6.92 13.86
N ALA A 429 -3.10 -6.89 13.19
CA ALA A 429 -2.10 -7.94 13.27
C ALA A 429 -2.56 -9.33 12.80
N MET A 430 -3.38 -9.42 11.75
CA MET A 430 -3.73 -10.70 11.13
C MET A 430 -2.48 -11.43 10.64
N ARG A 431 -2.47 -12.74 10.79
CA ARG A 431 -1.37 -13.62 10.40
C ARG A 431 -1.80 -14.57 9.27
N SER A 432 -0.82 -15.14 8.57
CA SER A 432 -1.04 -16.15 7.53
C SER A 432 0.00 -17.27 7.59
N GLY A 433 -0.25 -18.34 6.85
CA GLY A 433 0.77 -19.27 6.38
C GLY A 433 1.40 -18.79 5.07
N THR A 434 2.02 -19.74 4.37
CA THR A 434 2.67 -19.50 3.07
C THR A 434 1.73 -19.77 1.89
N ASP A 435 0.67 -20.54 2.09
CA ASP A 435 -0.35 -20.86 1.09
C ASP A 435 -1.22 -19.62 0.77
N ASP A 436 -1.59 -19.47 -0.48
CA ASP A 436 -2.33 -18.31 -0.99
C ASP A 436 -3.64 -18.02 -0.25
N PRO A 437 -4.53 -18.99 -0.03
CA PRO A 437 -5.79 -18.71 0.66
C PRO A 437 -5.61 -18.20 2.09
N SER A 438 -4.55 -18.61 2.79
CA SER A 438 -4.29 -18.16 4.17
C SER A 438 -3.91 -16.68 4.25
N LYS A 439 -3.31 -16.13 3.19
CA LYS A 439 -2.98 -14.72 3.10
C LYS A 439 -4.23 -13.84 2.94
N ARG A 440 -5.35 -14.43 2.47
CA ARG A 440 -6.58 -13.75 2.03
C ARG A 440 -7.82 -14.07 2.87
N THR A 441 -7.65 -14.59 4.10
CA THR A 441 -8.76 -14.92 5.01
C THR A 441 -9.58 -13.68 5.41
N ALA A 442 -10.83 -13.91 5.86
CA ALA A 442 -11.76 -12.83 6.23
C ALA A 442 -11.23 -11.94 7.35
N LEU A 443 -11.53 -10.65 7.27
CA LEU A 443 -11.22 -9.66 8.31
C LEU A 443 -11.96 -10.01 9.61
N VAL A 444 -11.24 -9.97 10.73
CA VAL A 444 -11.76 -10.42 12.04
C VAL A 444 -12.45 -9.27 12.77
N TRP A 445 -13.73 -9.05 12.47
CA TRP A 445 -14.54 -7.96 13.02
C TRP A 445 -14.87 -8.14 14.50
N LYS A 446 -15.35 -9.33 14.87
CA LYS A 446 -15.79 -9.71 16.23
C LYS A 446 -15.37 -11.12 16.55
N PRO A 447 -15.44 -11.55 17.83
CA PRO A 447 -15.24 -12.94 18.17
C PRO A 447 -16.10 -13.89 17.34
N GLU A 448 -15.61 -15.11 17.12
CA GLU A 448 -16.25 -16.13 16.27
C GLU A 448 -17.75 -16.27 16.58
N GLY A 449 -18.58 -16.26 15.55
CA GLY A 449 -20.05 -16.36 15.65
C GLY A 449 -20.78 -15.11 16.18
N LYS A 450 -20.09 -14.01 16.46
CA LYS A 450 -20.70 -12.76 16.96
C LYS A 450 -20.89 -11.70 15.88
N GLU A 451 -20.29 -11.85 14.71
CA GLU A 451 -20.48 -10.97 13.55
C GLU A 451 -21.26 -11.71 12.46
N LYS A 452 -22.32 -11.07 11.97
CA LYS A 452 -23.19 -11.63 10.92
C LYS A 452 -22.69 -11.33 9.50
N LEU A 453 -21.71 -10.42 9.38
CA LEU A 453 -21.13 -9.98 8.12
C LEU A 453 -19.74 -10.60 7.85
N THR A 454 -19.32 -11.61 8.61
CA THR A 454 -18.03 -12.28 8.40
C THR A 454 -18.12 -13.23 7.22
N PRO A 455 -17.32 -13.02 6.15
CA PRO A 455 -17.24 -13.97 5.05
C PRO A 455 -16.71 -15.34 5.50
N THR A 456 -17.17 -16.39 4.83
CA THR A 456 -16.83 -17.78 5.18
C THR A 456 -16.37 -18.62 3.99
N TRP A 457 -16.11 -18.01 2.83
CA TRP A 457 -15.74 -18.68 1.58
C TRP A 457 -14.61 -19.69 1.73
N TYR A 458 -13.65 -19.41 2.64
CA TYR A 458 -12.47 -20.25 2.91
C TYR A 458 -12.74 -21.38 3.92
N ALA A 459 -13.92 -21.44 4.50
CA ALA A 459 -14.25 -22.44 5.55
C ALA A 459 -14.67 -23.79 4.97
N GLN A 460 -14.84 -23.90 3.65
CA GLN A 460 -15.34 -25.10 2.97
C GLN A 460 -14.29 -25.65 1.99
N GLY A 461 -14.36 -26.97 1.74
CA GLY A 461 -13.54 -27.64 0.73
C GLY A 461 -12.04 -27.58 1.01
N ALA A 462 -11.26 -27.32 -0.03
CA ALA A 462 -9.79 -27.32 0.00
C ALA A 462 -9.18 -26.25 0.93
N TYR A 463 -9.96 -25.25 1.34
CA TYR A 463 -9.47 -24.09 2.11
C TYR A 463 -9.73 -24.22 3.62
N GLY A 464 -10.39 -25.26 4.10
CA GLY A 464 -10.89 -25.35 5.50
C GLY A 464 -9.85 -25.19 6.61
N ASN A 465 -8.56 -25.47 6.33
CA ASN A 465 -7.50 -25.36 7.33
C ASN A 465 -6.99 -23.93 7.56
N VAL A 466 -7.27 -22.99 6.67
CA VAL A 466 -6.70 -21.62 6.77
C VAL A 466 -7.37 -20.77 7.86
N ALA A 467 -8.58 -21.13 8.28
CA ALA A 467 -9.30 -20.46 9.37
C ALA A 467 -8.52 -20.43 10.71
N VAL A 468 -7.55 -21.30 10.90
CA VAL A 468 -6.71 -21.36 12.13
C VAL A 468 -5.95 -20.06 12.38
N TYR A 469 -5.60 -19.32 11.32
CA TYR A 469 -4.88 -18.05 11.45
C TYR A 469 -5.75 -16.96 12.04
N ASN A 470 -7.04 -16.90 11.68
CA ASN A 470 -7.99 -15.93 12.22
C ASN A 470 -8.23 -16.09 13.72
N LYS A 471 -8.22 -17.34 14.22
CA LYS A 471 -8.37 -17.65 15.66
C LYS A 471 -7.24 -17.09 16.53
N LYS A 472 -6.11 -16.74 15.94
CA LYS A 472 -4.95 -16.13 16.62
C LYS A 472 -4.96 -14.61 16.61
N THR A 473 -5.93 -13.99 15.94
CA THR A 473 -6.06 -12.53 15.79
C THR A 473 -7.08 -11.99 16.78
N GLU A 474 -6.69 -11.00 17.57
CA GLU A 474 -7.64 -10.28 18.41
C GLU A 474 -8.57 -9.43 17.54
N PRO A 475 -9.90 -9.60 17.67
CA PRO A 475 -10.87 -8.93 16.78
C PRO A 475 -10.87 -7.40 16.90
N ILE A 476 -11.29 -6.72 15.84
CA ILE A 476 -11.46 -5.26 15.80
C ILE A 476 -12.24 -4.76 17.02
N SER A 477 -13.41 -5.35 17.31
CA SER A 477 -14.30 -4.93 18.41
C SER A 477 -13.68 -5.06 19.81
N VAL A 478 -12.61 -5.83 19.98
CA VAL A 478 -11.84 -5.95 21.21
C VAL A 478 -10.73 -4.92 21.22
N GLN A 479 -9.97 -4.82 20.12
CA GLN A 479 -8.88 -3.86 19.98
C GLN A 479 -9.33 -2.40 20.05
N GLU A 480 -10.54 -2.08 19.59
CA GLU A 480 -11.12 -0.73 19.71
C GLU A 480 -11.24 -0.24 21.15
N LYS A 481 -11.39 -1.15 22.11
CA LYS A 481 -11.53 -0.83 23.53
C LYS A 481 -10.20 -0.76 24.26
N ASN A 482 -9.12 -1.19 23.63
CA ASN A 482 -7.78 -1.17 24.20
C ASN A 482 -6.96 -0.03 23.60
N PRO A 483 -6.68 1.06 24.32
CA PRO A 483 -5.95 2.22 23.80
C PRO A 483 -4.52 1.89 23.34
N ASP A 484 -3.93 0.78 23.84
CA ASP A 484 -2.58 0.33 23.50
C ASP A 484 -2.54 -0.68 22.36
N SER A 485 -3.71 -1.03 21.78
CA SER A 485 -3.81 -1.99 20.68
C SER A 485 -3.09 -1.51 19.43
N ILE A 486 -2.78 -2.46 18.54
CA ILE A 486 -2.20 -2.13 17.24
C ILE A 486 -3.19 -1.34 16.38
N LEU A 487 -4.50 -1.62 16.48
CA LEU A 487 -5.54 -0.88 15.77
C LEU A 487 -5.56 0.60 16.17
N GLN A 488 -5.55 0.90 17.48
CA GLN A 488 -5.50 2.28 17.94
C GLN A 488 -4.21 2.98 17.51
N TYR A 489 -3.13 2.24 17.41
CA TYR A 489 -1.86 2.76 16.90
C TYR A 489 -1.93 3.12 15.42
N TYR A 490 -2.49 2.24 14.55
CA TYR A 490 -2.69 2.55 13.14
C TYR A 490 -3.59 3.76 12.93
N LYS A 491 -4.68 3.89 13.70
CA LYS A 491 -5.53 5.09 13.69
C LYS A 491 -4.74 6.38 13.95
N ARG A 492 -3.77 6.35 14.88
CA ARG A 492 -2.92 7.52 15.20
C ARG A 492 -1.97 7.85 14.07
N ILE A 493 -1.26 6.85 13.53
CA ILE A 493 -0.21 7.11 12.54
C ILE A 493 -0.79 7.50 11.17
N ILE A 494 -1.95 6.95 10.81
CA ILE A 494 -2.67 7.35 9.59
C ILE A 494 -3.12 8.82 9.70
N ARG A 495 -3.67 9.21 10.85
CA ARG A 495 -4.04 10.62 11.08
C ARG A 495 -2.85 11.55 11.03
N LEU A 496 -1.73 11.17 11.62
CA LEU A 496 -0.49 11.93 11.53
C LEU A 496 -0.07 12.12 10.06
N LYS A 497 -0.02 11.03 9.28
CA LYS A 497 0.34 11.06 7.86
C LYS A 497 -0.57 12.00 7.07
N THR A 498 -1.88 11.91 7.24
CA THR A 498 -2.88 12.64 6.44
C THR A 498 -3.09 14.09 6.86
N ALA A 499 -2.64 14.48 8.05
CA ALA A 499 -2.76 15.85 8.58
C ALA A 499 -1.57 16.76 8.22
N HIS A 500 -0.40 16.18 7.99
CA HIS A 500 0.84 16.93 7.81
C HIS A 500 1.30 16.93 6.35
N PRO A 501 1.20 18.08 5.64
CA PRO A 501 1.65 18.21 4.24
C PRO A 501 3.07 17.70 4.00
N ALA A 502 4.00 17.97 4.91
CA ALA A 502 5.36 17.46 4.80
C ALA A 502 5.40 15.92 4.74
N LEU A 503 4.50 15.22 5.47
CA LEU A 503 4.49 13.76 5.51
C LEU A 503 3.79 13.15 4.28
N TYR A 504 2.68 13.72 3.77
CA TYR A 504 1.94 13.08 2.69
C TYR A 504 2.35 13.51 1.26
N LYS A 505 3.06 14.64 1.10
CA LYS A 505 3.54 15.13 -0.20
C LYS A 505 4.97 15.68 -0.19
N GLY A 506 5.64 15.70 0.97
CA GLY A 506 7.02 16.16 1.09
C GLY A 506 8.02 15.16 0.51
N ARG A 507 9.23 15.67 0.24
CA ARG A 507 10.38 14.88 -0.21
C ARG A 507 11.28 14.53 0.97
N LEU A 508 11.78 13.30 0.98
CA LEU A 508 12.66 12.79 2.02
C LEU A 508 14.12 13.19 1.77
N LYS A 509 14.77 13.62 2.84
CA LYS A 509 16.22 13.84 2.90
C LYS A 509 16.80 13.16 4.14
N ALA A 510 17.80 12.32 3.98
CA ALA A 510 18.48 11.68 5.10
C ALA A 510 19.24 12.73 5.93
N VAL A 511 18.95 12.81 7.22
CA VAL A 511 19.60 13.71 8.17
C VAL A 511 19.92 12.93 9.45
N SER A 512 21.19 12.62 9.70
CA SER A 512 21.60 11.72 10.77
C SER A 512 21.66 12.39 12.13
N CYS A 513 21.17 11.71 13.16
CA CYS A 513 21.37 12.02 14.57
C CYS A 513 22.61 11.35 15.18
N ALA A 514 23.53 10.84 14.37
CA ALA A 514 24.82 10.26 14.75
C ALA A 514 24.74 9.14 15.82
N SER A 515 23.81 8.20 15.65
CA SER A 515 23.66 7.02 16.50
C SER A 515 23.40 5.77 15.65
N PRO A 516 23.98 4.61 15.97
CA PRO A 516 23.86 3.38 15.15
C PRO A 516 22.49 2.73 15.19
N VAL A 517 21.62 3.14 16.10
CA VAL A 517 20.26 2.60 16.27
C VAL A 517 19.17 3.64 16.04
N ILE A 518 19.58 4.82 15.55
CA ILE A 518 18.65 5.89 15.19
C ILE A 518 18.59 6.05 13.68
N GLU A 519 17.41 5.92 13.13
CA GLU A 519 17.10 6.29 11.77
C GLU A 519 16.36 7.63 11.75
N SER A 520 16.83 8.61 10.99
CA SER A 520 16.25 9.94 10.98
C SER A 520 16.35 10.64 9.63
N TYR A 521 15.31 11.41 9.31
CA TYR A 521 15.20 12.11 8.04
C TYR A 521 14.28 13.33 8.15
N ALA A 522 14.53 14.30 7.30
CA ALA A 522 13.62 15.40 7.06
C ALA A 522 12.60 15.03 5.98
N MET A 523 11.38 15.55 6.13
CA MET A 523 10.33 15.54 5.11
C MET A 523 9.93 16.99 4.86
N GLU A 524 10.04 17.46 3.63
CA GLU A 524 9.79 18.88 3.32
C GLU A 524 8.91 19.04 2.07
N CYS A 525 7.96 19.97 2.17
CA CYS A 525 7.21 20.53 1.05
C CYS A 525 7.19 22.07 1.15
N ASP A 526 6.45 22.74 0.26
CA ASP A 526 6.39 24.21 0.26
C ASP A 526 5.73 24.77 1.53
N GLU A 527 4.75 24.04 2.11
CA GLU A 527 3.94 24.51 3.23
C GLU A 527 4.50 24.13 4.61
N GLU A 528 5.20 23.00 4.69
CA GLU A 528 5.57 22.41 5.96
C GLU A 528 6.93 21.74 5.92
N LYS A 529 7.61 21.72 7.08
CA LYS A 529 8.82 20.99 7.33
C LYS A 529 8.61 20.05 8.51
N ALA A 530 9.00 18.79 8.36
CA ALA A 530 8.97 17.80 9.43
C ALA A 530 10.33 17.12 9.59
N PHE A 531 10.61 16.66 10.82
CA PHE A 531 11.78 15.84 11.14
C PHE A 531 11.32 14.58 11.87
N VAL A 532 11.64 13.43 11.32
CA VAL A 532 11.23 12.11 11.81
C VAL A 532 12.43 11.39 12.39
N ILE A 533 12.27 10.81 13.58
CA ILE A 533 13.34 10.11 14.31
C ILE A 533 12.79 8.78 14.82
N HIS A 534 13.48 7.69 14.55
CA HIS A 534 13.15 6.34 14.99
C HIS A 534 14.29 5.73 15.79
N ASN A 535 14.03 5.24 16.99
CA ASN A 535 14.93 4.33 17.69
C ASN A 535 14.52 2.89 17.36
N VAL A 536 15.31 2.20 16.54
CA VAL A 536 15.03 0.81 16.13
C VAL A 536 15.63 -0.23 17.08
N SER A 537 16.38 0.17 18.12
CA SER A 537 16.90 -0.74 19.14
C SER A 537 15.78 -1.43 19.90
N SER A 538 15.97 -2.71 20.20
CA SER A 538 15.05 -3.51 21.02
C SER A 538 15.24 -3.33 22.53
N LYS A 539 16.33 -2.66 22.98
CA LYS A 539 16.74 -2.63 24.39
C LYS A 539 17.28 -1.29 24.85
N ASP A 540 17.82 -0.46 23.96
CA ASP A 540 18.57 0.74 24.34
C ASP A 540 17.67 1.97 24.30
N THR A 541 17.63 2.70 25.42
CA THR A 541 17.12 4.09 25.45
C THR A 541 18.27 5.00 25.02
N VAL A 542 18.05 5.81 23.98
CA VAL A 542 19.08 6.63 23.37
C VAL A 542 18.71 8.11 23.42
N THR A 543 19.67 8.95 23.83
CA THR A 543 19.54 10.40 23.75
C THR A 543 20.42 10.93 22.64
N VAL A 544 19.82 11.65 21.69
CA VAL A 544 20.52 12.27 20.55
C VAL A 544 20.23 13.76 20.49
N SER A 545 21.19 14.52 19.96
CA SER A 545 20.96 15.93 19.62
C SER A 545 20.16 16.02 18.32
N ILE A 546 19.18 16.91 18.29
CA ILE A 546 18.44 17.24 17.08
C ILE A 546 19.37 18.06 16.19
N PRO A 547 19.52 17.71 14.91
CA PRO A 547 20.37 18.45 13.97
C PRO A 547 19.92 19.90 13.80
N ASN A 548 20.91 20.78 13.51
CA ASN A 548 20.67 22.21 13.30
C ASN A 548 19.59 22.45 12.23
N GLY A 549 18.68 23.36 12.54
CA GLY A 549 17.55 23.71 11.68
C GLY A 549 16.29 22.88 11.92
N TYR A 550 16.32 21.88 12.84
CA TYR A 550 15.15 21.09 13.26
C TYR A 550 14.90 21.17 14.78
N GLU A 551 15.81 21.72 15.54
CA GLU A 551 15.82 21.78 17.01
C GLU A 551 14.65 22.60 17.59
N ASN A 552 14.10 23.53 16.81
CA ASN A 552 13.00 24.41 17.24
C ASN A 552 11.64 23.96 16.71
N LEU A 553 11.57 22.82 16.00
CA LEU A 553 10.29 22.30 15.55
C LEU A 553 9.49 21.74 16.72
N PRO A 554 8.19 22.06 16.84
CA PRO A 554 7.34 21.50 17.87
C PRO A 554 7.15 20.00 17.72
N LEU A 555 7.03 19.30 18.85
CA LEU A 555 6.68 17.89 18.89
C LEU A 555 5.21 17.70 18.49
N VAL A 556 4.95 16.96 17.40
CA VAL A 556 3.59 16.66 16.92
C VAL A 556 3.20 15.19 17.11
N PHE A 557 4.17 14.30 17.32
CA PHE A 557 3.92 12.89 17.56
C PHE A 557 5.04 12.23 18.35
N THR A 558 4.65 11.36 19.27
CA THR A 558 5.51 10.33 19.85
C THR A 558 4.77 9.00 19.90
N SER A 559 5.47 7.91 19.60
CA SER A 559 4.91 6.58 19.69
C SER A 559 4.84 6.03 21.11
N LYS A 560 5.66 6.58 22.02
CA LYS A 560 5.74 6.20 23.45
C LYS A 560 5.70 7.44 24.36
N GLN A 561 5.06 7.31 25.51
CA GLN A 561 4.85 8.42 26.46
C GLN A 561 6.14 8.82 27.20
N ASP A 562 7.09 7.92 27.32
CA ASP A 562 8.38 8.10 28.01
C ASP A 562 9.48 8.69 27.11
N ALA A 563 9.17 9.06 25.88
CA ALA A 563 10.07 9.88 25.08
C ALA A 563 10.14 11.31 25.65
N VAL A 564 11.34 11.90 25.67
CA VAL A 564 11.57 13.23 26.25
C VAL A 564 12.24 14.14 25.23
N LEU A 565 11.65 15.32 25.00
CA LEU A 565 12.26 16.40 24.21
C LEU A 565 12.63 17.54 25.16
N ALA A 566 13.92 17.84 25.27
CA ALA A 566 14.43 18.92 26.11
C ALA A 566 15.79 19.41 25.57
N ASP A 567 16.02 20.72 25.66
CA ASP A 567 17.32 21.37 25.37
C ASP A 567 17.94 20.97 24.02
N GLY A 568 17.11 20.90 22.95
CA GLY A 568 17.56 20.52 21.62
C GLY A 568 17.98 19.05 21.48
N LYS A 569 17.60 18.21 22.47
CA LYS A 569 17.86 16.76 22.47
C LYS A 569 16.55 15.99 22.59
N VAL A 570 16.55 14.80 22.04
CA VAL A 570 15.46 13.85 22.19
C VAL A 570 15.98 12.54 22.78
N THR A 571 15.30 12.06 23.83
CA THR A 571 15.52 10.75 24.42
C THR A 571 14.40 9.81 23.95
N LEU A 572 14.79 8.74 23.26
CA LEU A 572 13.88 7.76 22.70
C LEU A 572 14.08 6.40 23.39
N PRO A 573 13.07 5.84 24.04
CA PRO A 573 13.09 4.46 24.51
C PRO A 573 13.13 3.46 23.35
N PRO A 574 13.35 2.16 23.59
CA PRO A 574 13.35 1.13 22.55
C PRO A 574 12.08 1.15 21.70
N TYR A 575 12.23 0.96 20.37
CA TYR A 575 11.12 0.98 19.40
C TYR A 575 10.25 2.24 19.51
N CYS A 576 10.87 3.40 19.67
CA CYS A 576 10.17 4.68 19.76
C CYS A 576 10.38 5.52 18.49
N SER A 577 9.32 6.19 18.05
CA SER A 577 9.37 7.19 17.00
C SER A 577 8.87 8.54 17.51
N VAL A 578 9.51 9.60 17.04
CA VAL A 578 9.17 10.98 17.31
C VAL A 578 9.06 11.73 15.98
N VAL A 579 8.07 12.61 15.86
CA VAL A 579 7.93 13.55 14.73
C VAL A 579 7.82 14.97 15.27
N LEU A 580 8.69 15.81 14.74
CA LEU A 580 8.66 17.26 14.92
C LEU A 580 8.17 17.88 13.61
N ALA A 581 7.27 18.86 13.63
CA ALA A 581 6.80 19.53 12.42
C ALA A 581 6.32 20.96 12.68
N ALA A 582 6.53 21.84 11.71
CA ALA A 582 6.00 23.20 11.69
C ALA A 582 5.72 23.66 10.26
N ASN A 583 4.72 24.54 10.11
CA ASN A 583 4.51 25.29 8.88
C ASN A 583 5.75 26.16 8.59
N LYS A 584 6.08 26.30 7.30
CA LYS A 584 7.14 27.21 6.84
C LYS A 584 6.72 28.66 6.85
#